data_4a194e2639ca289c9797e79410d53b1e
#
_entry.id   4a194e2639ca289c9797e79410d53b1e
#
_cell.length_a   1.000
_cell.length_b   1.000
_cell.length_c   1.000
_cell.angle_alpha   90.00
_cell.angle_beta   90.00
_cell.angle_gamma   90.00
#
_symmetry.space_group_name_H-M   'P 1'
#
loop_
_entity.id
_entity.type
_entity.pdbx_description
1 polymer ?
#
loop_
_entity_poly.entity_id
_entity_poly.type
_entity_poly.pdbx_seq_one_letter_code
_entity_poly.pdbx_strand_id
1 'polypeptide(L)'
;MLMPRLRKTLTRALCGPVAIGLAVALFSLVAVAASYAQYPPLPAVQATAASPNFKDGKVLLEERRIRAYTYLGGDENIIRQTLQRIVRQEGDAPGGWVYEWSVLGKYYEDRGDALLKTGSRRAALNAYMTSNVYYSLAWFPRVNSEEEARAYEAQLHVYQKGGKLFDVPLEVVKVPYKDGQITTYLHKPYGVANPPLVIWCGGVDQYKGNHWRPIQDMLAKGFAVATLDLPGFGESRQWERETNAAANFAALETYLKRQDIDTKRISFFGQSYGGGATLNAALRNDPRVKAIVAMCAGLHLGEKNSLAPAAKPGDKLINGPLLVVNGTRDPGNPVADLMSTYQSAREGDLWLLGRGEHCAVEYWPVVIPQMADWLIEKINK
;
A
#
# COMPACT_ATOMS: atom_id res chain seq x y z
N MET A 1 5.87 -9.18 83.01
CA MET A 1 7.10 -10.01 83.08
C MET A 1 7.47 -10.40 81.67
N LEU A 2 8.63 -9.90 81.19
CA LEU A 2 9.45 -10.34 80.05
C LEU A 2 8.92 -10.14 78.60
N MET A 3 9.20 -9.01 77.97
CA MET A 3 9.87 -8.97 76.63
C MET A 3 11.27 -9.59 76.79
N PRO A 4 12.03 -9.98 75.69
CA PRO A 4 12.11 -9.41 74.38
C PRO A 4 12.34 -10.44 73.24
N ARG A 5 12.10 -10.06 72.00
CA ARG A 5 12.90 -10.45 70.81
C ARG A 5 12.23 -10.01 69.51
N LEU A 6 12.46 -8.78 69.18
CA LEU A 6 12.20 -8.23 67.86
C LEU A 6 13.45 -7.46 67.41
N ARG A 7 14.40 -8.15 66.81
CA ARG A 7 15.50 -7.57 66.00
C ARG A 7 16.23 -8.69 65.28
N LYS A 8 15.79 -8.97 64.05
CA LYS A 8 16.58 -9.59 62.97
C LYS A 8 15.63 -10.09 61.87
N THR A 9 15.11 -9.20 61.08
CA THR A 9 14.58 -9.54 59.73
C THR A 9 14.23 -8.25 58.98
N LEU A 10 15.24 -7.45 58.65
CA LEU A 10 15.07 -6.33 57.72
C LEU A 10 16.39 -6.03 57.03
N THR A 11 16.97 -7.04 56.34
CA THR A 11 18.11 -6.81 55.42
C THR A 11 18.25 -7.98 54.43
N ARG A 12 17.11 -8.42 53.83
CA ARG A 12 17.18 -9.34 52.71
C ARG A 12 15.90 -9.23 51.84
N ALA A 13 15.65 -8.04 51.29
CA ALA A 13 14.58 -7.89 50.31
C ALA A 13 14.80 -6.64 49.42
N LEU A 14 16.01 -6.46 48.89
CA LEU A 14 16.25 -5.46 47.80
C LEU A 14 17.36 -5.98 46.86
N CYS A 15 17.34 -7.22 46.47
CA CYS A 15 18.03 -7.74 45.30
C CYS A 15 17.09 -8.71 44.59
N GLY A 16 16.04 -8.17 44.02
CA GLY A 16 15.04 -8.91 43.24
C GLY A 16 15.13 -8.54 41.75
N PRO A 17 14.43 -9.22 40.90
CA PRO A 17 14.57 -9.20 39.44
C PRO A 17 14.37 -7.83 38.75
N VAL A 18 13.97 -6.79 39.48
CA VAL A 18 13.77 -5.43 38.93
C VAL A 18 15.08 -4.77 38.48
N ALA A 19 16.20 -5.04 39.20
CA ALA A 19 17.48 -4.48 38.81
C ALA A 19 18.07 -5.12 37.54
N ILE A 20 17.76 -6.41 37.30
CA ILE A 20 18.20 -7.14 36.08
C ILE A 20 17.36 -6.69 34.90
N GLY A 21 16.06 -6.45 35.10
CA GLY A 21 15.15 -5.95 34.04
C GLY A 21 15.50 -4.55 33.55
N LEU A 22 15.91 -3.64 34.46
CA LEU A 22 16.37 -2.28 34.11
C LEU A 22 17.73 -2.31 33.38
N ALA A 23 18.65 -3.18 33.79
CA ALA A 23 19.94 -3.32 33.12
C ALA A 23 19.80 -3.89 31.72
N VAL A 24 18.91 -4.88 31.50
CA VAL A 24 18.63 -5.43 30.17
C VAL A 24 17.91 -4.42 29.29
N ALA A 25 16.96 -3.64 29.84
CA ALA A 25 16.27 -2.59 29.10
C ALA A 25 17.20 -1.43 28.74
N LEU A 26 18.12 -1.03 29.64
CA LEU A 26 19.13 -0.02 29.36
C LEU A 26 20.18 -0.52 28.34
N PHE A 27 20.61 -1.78 28.41
CA PHE A 27 21.48 -2.38 27.41
C PHE A 27 20.81 -2.50 26.04
N SER A 28 19.51 -2.84 25.99
CA SER A 28 18.76 -2.86 24.75
C SER A 28 18.56 -1.47 24.14
N LEU A 29 18.31 -0.45 24.96
CA LEU A 29 18.22 0.94 24.52
C LEU A 29 19.57 1.49 24.05
N VAL A 30 20.65 1.18 24.73
CA VAL A 30 22.01 1.59 24.35
C VAL A 30 22.47 0.83 23.09
N ALA A 31 22.14 -0.46 22.94
CA ALA A 31 22.44 -1.22 21.74
C ALA A 31 21.63 -0.72 20.52
N VAL A 32 20.38 -0.32 20.71
CA VAL A 32 19.58 0.31 19.65
C VAL A 32 20.14 1.69 19.29
N ALA A 33 20.50 2.51 20.27
CA ALA A 33 21.14 3.80 20.02
C ALA A 33 22.52 3.65 19.35
N ALA A 34 23.33 2.67 19.76
CA ALA A 34 24.62 2.39 19.14
C ALA A 34 24.49 1.87 17.69
N SER A 35 23.42 1.12 17.36
CA SER A 35 23.16 0.70 15.98
C SER A 35 22.75 1.87 15.07
N TYR A 36 22.12 2.90 15.63
CA TYR A 36 21.82 4.14 14.88
C TYR A 36 23.07 4.98 14.57
N ALA A 37 24.10 4.91 15.40
CA ALA A 37 25.34 5.65 15.21
C ALA A 37 26.28 5.06 14.12
N GLN A 38 26.00 3.87 13.62
CA GLN A 38 26.83 3.20 12.60
C GLN A 38 26.45 3.55 11.15
N TYR A 39 25.36 4.29 10.95
CA TYR A 39 24.95 4.69 9.61
C TYR A 39 25.43 6.10 9.31
N PRO A 40 25.98 6.35 8.11
CA PRO A 40 26.30 7.72 7.74
C PRO A 40 25.02 8.57 7.86
N PRO A 41 25.14 9.79 8.39
CA PRO A 41 24.00 10.70 8.41
C PRO A 41 23.48 10.87 6.99
N LEU A 42 22.16 11.04 6.85
CA LEU A 42 21.60 11.46 5.56
C LEU A 42 22.36 12.68 5.06
N PRO A 43 22.63 12.79 3.74
CA PRO A 43 23.31 13.95 3.20
C PRO A 43 22.69 15.24 3.75
N ALA A 44 23.52 16.12 4.28
CA ALA A 44 23.03 17.39 4.81
C ALA A 44 22.25 18.13 3.73
N VAL A 45 21.07 18.62 4.10
CA VAL A 45 20.29 19.52 3.21
C VAL A 45 21.13 20.79 3.07
N GLN A 46 21.84 20.94 1.97
CA GLN A 46 22.35 22.25 1.59
C GLN A 46 21.14 23.06 1.12
N ALA A 47 20.77 24.09 1.86
CA ALA A 47 19.82 25.06 1.42
C ALA A 47 20.36 25.69 0.14
N THR A 48 19.95 25.20 -1.02
CA THR A 48 20.24 25.85 -2.28
C THR A 48 19.39 27.10 -2.35
N ALA A 49 20.02 28.22 -2.67
CA ALA A 49 19.31 29.46 -2.95
C ALA A 49 18.18 29.16 -3.92
N ALA A 50 16.95 29.56 -3.52
CA ALA A 50 15.71 29.47 -4.26
C ALA A 50 15.68 28.28 -5.22
N SER A 51 15.15 27.16 -4.77
CA SER A 51 14.78 26.07 -5.68
C SER A 51 14.09 26.70 -6.88
N PRO A 52 14.63 26.61 -8.11
CA PRO A 52 13.91 27.14 -9.25
C PRO A 52 12.55 26.46 -9.24
N ASN A 53 11.51 27.26 -9.17
CA ASN A 53 10.15 26.78 -9.26
C ASN A 53 10.10 25.81 -10.43
N PHE A 54 9.74 24.56 -10.18
CA PHE A 54 9.27 23.71 -11.27
C PHE A 54 8.31 24.56 -12.07
N LYS A 55 8.41 24.51 -13.39
CA LYS A 55 7.63 25.34 -14.28
C LYS A 55 6.23 25.50 -13.73
N ASP A 56 5.82 26.73 -13.39
CA ASP A 56 4.56 27.10 -12.73
C ASP A 56 4.48 26.89 -11.21
N GLY A 57 5.60 26.80 -10.50
CA GLY A 57 5.60 26.78 -9.02
C GLY A 57 4.92 25.55 -8.38
N LYS A 58 4.59 24.53 -9.15
CA LYS A 58 3.97 23.31 -8.61
C LYS A 58 5.02 22.39 -8.05
N VAL A 59 5.03 22.30 -6.73
CA VAL A 59 5.65 21.16 -6.07
C VAL A 59 4.94 19.92 -6.61
N LEU A 60 5.68 18.99 -7.22
CA LEU A 60 5.12 17.78 -7.83
C LEU A 60 4.41 16.87 -6.83
N LEU A 61 4.64 17.07 -5.53
CA LEU A 61 4.02 16.31 -4.47
C LEU A 61 3.12 17.22 -3.62
N GLU A 62 1.83 17.16 -3.89
CA GLU A 62 0.80 17.88 -3.12
C GLU A 62 0.73 17.38 -1.67
N GLU A 63 0.24 18.23 -0.74
CA GLU A 63 0.10 17.89 0.68
C GLU A 63 -0.61 16.55 0.93
N ARG A 64 -1.66 16.26 0.18
CA ARG A 64 -2.36 14.98 0.26
C ARG A 64 -1.46 13.79 -0.09
N ARG A 65 -0.53 13.96 -1.02
CA ARG A 65 0.44 12.94 -1.42
C ARG A 65 1.51 12.75 -0.35
N ILE A 66 2.00 13.82 0.26
CA ILE A 66 2.93 13.74 1.40
C ILE A 66 2.29 12.90 2.51
N ARG A 67 1.04 13.19 2.87
CA ARG A 67 0.29 12.40 3.87
C ARG A 67 0.12 10.93 3.47
N ALA A 68 -0.18 10.67 2.18
CA ALA A 68 -0.29 9.31 1.68
C ALA A 68 1.04 8.55 1.81
N TYR A 69 2.15 9.13 1.37
CA TYR A 69 3.46 8.49 1.49
C TYR A 69 3.94 8.35 2.94
N THR A 70 3.56 9.27 3.82
CA THR A 70 3.78 9.13 5.27
C THR A 70 3.00 7.93 5.83
N TYR A 71 1.72 7.79 5.48
CA TYR A 71 0.92 6.62 5.85
C TYR A 71 1.52 5.31 5.32
N LEU A 72 2.06 5.32 4.11
CA LEU A 72 2.69 4.14 3.51
C LEU A 72 4.03 3.76 4.16
N GLY A 73 4.58 4.59 5.04
CA GLY A 73 5.78 4.30 5.83
C GLY A 73 6.98 5.22 5.56
N GLY A 74 6.78 6.31 4.82
CA GLY A 74 7.76 7.38 4.69
C GLY A 74 7.81 8.29 5.94
N ASP A 75 8.91 8.99 6.12
CA ASP A 75 9.04 10.04 7.13
C ASP A 75 8.69 11.39 6.51
N GLU A 76 7.70 12.09 7.07
CA GLU A 76 7.21 13.36 6.53
C GLU A 76 8.31 14.43 6.47
N ASN A 77 9.15 14.52 7.51
CA ASN A 77 10.23 15.52 7.53
C ASN A 77 11.27 15.22 6.47
N ILE A 78 11.64 13.95 6.29
CA ILE A 78 12.58 13.51 5.25
C ILE A 78 11.99 13.79 3.86
N ILE A 79 10.69 13.51 3.65
CA ILE A 79 10.00 13.81 2.39
C ILE A 79 10.10 15.31 2.10
N ARG A 80 9.72 16.18 3.05
CA ARG A 80 9.75 17.63 2.87
C ARG A 80 11.16 18.18 2.63
N GLN A 81 12.15 17.69 3.37
CA GLN A 81 13.56 18.06 3.18
C GLN A 81 14.08 17.62 1.80
N THR A 82 13.69 16.44 1.35
CA THR A 82 14.10 15.94 0.03
C THR A 82 13.50 16.77 -1.10
N LEU A 83 12.22 17.15 -0.98
CA LEU A 83 11.58 18.06 -1.94
C LEU A 83 12.31 19.40 -2.09
N GLN A 84 12.95 19.92 -1.03
CA GLN A 84 13.74 21.14 -1.09
C GLN A 84 15.05 20.99 -1.87
N ARG A 85 15.59 19.77 -1.99
CA ARG A 85 16.80 19.49 -2.77
C ARG A 85 16.52 19.26 -4.25
N ILE A 86 15.31 18.90 -4.57
CA ILE A 86 14.92 18.60 -5.96
C ILE A 86 14.76 19.91 -6.73
N VAL A 87 15.60 20.08 -7.73
CA VAL A 87 15.64 21.30 -8.56
C VAL A 87 15.24 21.05 -10.02
N ARG A 88 15.05 19.78 -10.39
CA ARG A 88 14.56 19.36 -11.72
C ARG A 88 13.83 18.03 -11.64
N GLN A 89 12.88 17.86 -12.55
CA GLN A 89 12.11 16.62 -12.66
C GLN A 89 12.92 15.48 -13.27
N GLU A 90 13.70 15.79 -14.27
CA GLU A 90 14.38 14.84 -15.12
C GLU A 90 15.79 14.50 -14.63
N GLY A 91 16.25 13.31 -15.00
CA GLY A 91 17.62 12.85 -14.81
C GLY A 91 17.89 12.23 -13.45
N ASP A 92 18.89 11.36 -13.42
CA ASP A 92 19.36 10.58 -12.27
C ASP A 92 20.67 11.12 -11.68
N ALA A 93 20.89 12.43 -11.73
CA ALA A 93 22.01 13.13 -11.12
C ALA A 93 21.56 13.99 -9.95
N PRO A 94 22.46 14.42 -9.02
CA PRO A 94 22.13 15.25 -7.86
C PRO A 94 21.20 16.42 -8.21
N GLY A 95 20.16 16.60 -7.39
CA GLY A 95 19.09 17.57 -7.63
C GLY A 95 17.99 17.11 -8.59
N GLY A 96 18.10 15.93 -9.20
CA GLY A 96 17.04 15.31 -9.99
C GLY A 96 16.06 14.52 -9.11
N TRP A 97 14.80 14.45 -9.55
CA TRP A 97 13.74 13.74 -8.81
C TRP A 97 14.11 12.28 -8.55
N VAL A 98 14.43 11.52 -9.61
CA VAL A 98 14.77 10.10 -9.50
C VAL A 98 15.98 9.88 -8.59
N TYR A 99 17.01 10.74 -8.73
CA TYR A 99 18.24 10.65 -7.95
C TYR A 99 17.98 10.82 -6.45
N GLU A 100 17.33 11.93 -6.06
CA GLU A 100 17.16 12.28 -4.64
C GLU A 100 16.34 11.23 -3.88
N TRP A 101 15.31 10.67 -4.52
CA TRP A 101 14.52 9.61 -3.91
C TRP A 101 15.23 8.25 -3.93
N SER A 102 15.98 7.95 -5.01
CA SER A 102 16.73 6.68 -5.09
C SER A 102 17.88 6.61 -4.08
N VAL A 103 18.54 7.74 -3.79
CA VAL A 103 19.56 7.82 -2.71
C VAL A 103 18.96 7.44 -1.37
N LEU A 104 17.77 7.91 -1.05
CA LEU A 104 17.07 7.51 0.18
C LEU A 104 16.64 6.05 0.14
N GLY A 105 16.11 5.59 -0.98
CA GLY A 105 15.77 4.19 -1.17
C GLY A 105 16.97 3.28 -0.88
N LYS A 106 18.11 3.59 -1.49
CA LYS A 106 19.35 2.83 -1.28
C LYS A 106 19.86 2.90 0.15
N TYR A 107 19.83 4.06 0.78
CA TYR A 107 20.23 4.23 2.19
C TYR A 107 19.46 3.29 3.13
N TYR A 108 18.12 3.25 2.98
CA TYR A 108 17.28 2.38 3.82
C TYR A 108 17.40 0.91 3.46
N GLU A 109 17.70 0.58 2.20
CA GLU A 109 18.01 -0.80 1.78
C GLU A 109 19.29 -1.29 2.47
N ASP A 110 20.38 -0.52 2.39
CA ASP A 110 21.66 -0.85 3.02
C ASP A 110 21.52 -0.97 4.54
N ARG A 111 20.72 -0.10 5.14
CA ARG A 111 20.37 -0.19 6.54
C ARG A 111 19.63 -1.48 6.87
N GLY A 112 18.69 -1.89 6.03
CA GLY A 112 18.00 -3.18 6.17
C GLY A 112 18.96 -4.37 6.12
N ASP A 113 19.91 -4.36 5.17
CA ASP A 113 20.93 -5.39 5.03
C ASP A 113 21.84 -5.48 6.28
N ALA A 114 22.25 -4.33 6.82
CA ALA A 114 23.07 -4.30 8.01
C ALA A 114 22.32 -4.78 9.25
N LEU A 115 21.07 -4.36 9.44
CA LEU A 115 20.21 -4.81 10.53
C LEU A 115 19.93 -6.33 10.46
N LEU A 116 19.75 -6.86 9.25
CA LEU A 116 19.53 -8.29 9.06
C LEU A 116 20.77 -9.11 9.44
N LYS A 117 21.98 -8.62 9.11
CA LYS A 117 23.26 -9.24 9.52
C LYS A 117 23.43 -9.31 11.02
N THR A 118 22.88 -8.36 11.77
CA THR A 118 22.91 -8.35 13.26
C THR A 118 21.74 -9.13 13.90
N GLY A 119 20.93 -9.81 13.11
CA GLY A 119 19.76 -10.58 13.58
C GLY A 119 18.52 -9.74 13.90
N SER A 120 18.54 -8.43 13.63
CA SER A 120 17.43 -7.51 13.92
C SER A 120 16.34 -7.59 12.86
N ARG A 121 15.72 -8.77 12.69
CA ARG A 121 14.76 -9.09 11.61
C ARG A 121 13.63 -8.06 11.45
N ARG A 122 12.98 -7.66 12.56
CA ARG A 122 11.87 -6.69 12.53
C ARG A 122 12.32 -5.30 12.08
N ALA A 123 13.47 -4.85 12.60
CA ALA A 123 14.05 -3.57 12.19
C ALA A 123 14.51 -3.58 10.73
N ALA A 124 15.07 -4.69 10.26
CA ALA A 124 15.42 -4.89 8.85
C ALA A 124 14.20 -4.83 7.95
N LEU A 125 13.10 -5.51 8.31
CA LEU A 125 11.83 -5.43 7.58
C LEU A 125 11.34 -3.98 7.47
N ASN A 126 11.31 -3.25 8.58
CA ASN A 126 10.87 -1.84 8.57
C ASN A 126 11.76 -1.00 7.64
N ALA A 127 13.08 -1.19 7.68
CA ALA A 127 14.00 -0.47 6.81
C ALA A 127 13.75 -0.78 5.33
N TYR A 128 13.54 -2.06 4.95
CA TYR A 128 13.20 -2.42 3.58
C TYR A 128 11.86 -1.82 3.12
N MET A 129 10.83 -1.80 3.99
CA MET A 129 9.54 -1.18 3.63
C MET A 129 9.65 0.34 3.51
N THR A 130 10.46 1.00 4.33
CA THR A 130 10.77 2.43 4.16
C THR A 130 11.54 2.70 2.86
N SER A 131 12.53 1.86 2.52
CA SER A 131 13.22 1.88 1.23
C SER A 131 12.24 1.76 0.05
N ASN A 132 11.31 0.80 0.14
CA ASN A 132 10.25 0.60 -0.85
C ASN A 132 9.44 1.89 -1.10
N VAL A 133 9.11 2.64 -0.05
CA VAL A 133 8.38 3.91 -0.17
C VAL A 133 9.21 4.95 -0.92
N TYR A 134 10.49 5.11 -0.61
CA TYR A 134 11.34 6.10 -1.29
C TYR A 134 11.65 5.73 -2.74
N TYR A 135 11.87 4.47 -3.05
CA TYR A 135 11.97 4.03 -4.45
C TYR A 135 10.65 4.24 -5.21
N SER A 136 9.49 4.09 -4.54
CA SER A 136 8.21 4.38 -5.20
C SER A 136 8.02 5.87 -5.50
N LEU A 137 8.55 6.76 -4.68
CA LEU A 137 8.60 8.19 -4.98
C LEU A 137 9.53 8.49 -6.16
N ALA A 138 10.61 7.73 -6.34
CA ALA A 138 11.56 7.97 -7.43
C ALA A 138 10.94 7.81 -8.82
N TRP A 139 10.00 6.88 -9.01
CA TRP A 139 9.31 6.71 -10.29
C TRP A 139 7.93 7.38 -10.36
N PHE A 140 7.48 8.05 -9.28
CA PHE A 140 6.20 8.74 -9.26
C PHE A 140 6.16 9.89 -10.27
N PRO A 141 5.04 10.14 -11.00
CA PRO A 141 3.76 9.45 -10.90
C PRO A 141 3.64 8.17 -11.75
N ARG A 142 4.56 7.89 -12.62
CA ARG A 142 4.56 6.71 -13.51
C ARG A 142 5.97 6.42 -14.01
N VAL A 143 6.19 5.18 -14.42
CA VAL A 143 7.42 4.79 -15.10
C VAL A 143 7.35 5.22 -16.57
N ASN A 144 8.04 6.31 -16.93
CA ASN A 144 8.07 6.87 -18.28
C ASN A 144 9.50 7.03 -18.85
N SER A 145 10.53 6.79 -18.03
CA SER A 145 11.93 6.86 -18.42
C SER A 145 12.69 5.62 -17.97
N GLU A 146 13.92 5.42 -18.49
CA GLU A 146 14.77 4.32 -18.04
C GLU A 146 15.19 4.48 -16.59
N GLU A 147 15.42 5.72 -16.12
CA GLU A 147 15.77 6.01 -14.74
C GLU A 147 14.64 5.62 -13.80
N GLU A 148 13.40 5.99 -14.13
CA GLU A 148 12.21 5.61 -13.38
C GLU A 148 11.99 4.09 -13.42
N ALA A 149 12.29 3.43 -14.55
CA ALA A 149 12.23 1.98 -14.65
C ALA A 149 13.24 1.31 -13.72
N ARG A 150 14.49 1.79 -13.64
CA ARG A 150 15.49 1.31 -12.67
C ARG A 150 15.07 1.52 -11.24
N ALA A 151 14.45 2.67 -10.91
CA ALA A 151 13.92 2.93 -9.58
C ALA A 151 12.77 1.98 -9.23
N TYR A 152 11.91 1.68 -10.19
CA TYR A 152 10.85 0.68 -10.01
C TYR A 152 11.39 -0.73 -9.82
N GLU A 153 12.40 -1.15 -10.57
CA GLU A 153 13.08 -2.43 -10.38
C GLU A 153 13.72 -2.53 -8.99
N ALA A 154 14.36 -1.45 -8.53
CA ALA A 154 14.90 -1.37 -7.17
C ALA A 154 13.78 -1.48 -6.11
N GLN A 155 12.63 -0.85 -6.33
CA GLN A 155 11.46 -1.00 -5.47
C GLN A 155 10.99 -2.47 -5.39
N LEU A 156 10.86 -3.15 -6.53
CA LEU A 156 10.48 -4.57 -6.56
C LEU A 156 11.48 -5.45 -5.83
N HIS A 157 12.77 -5.18 -6.03
CA HIS A 157 13.85 -5.91 -5.38
C HIS A 157 13.77 -5.78 -3.85
N VAL A 158 13.69 -4.55 -3.33
CA VAL A 158 13.66 -4.32 -1.88
C VAL A 158 12.35 -4.81 -1.26
N TYR A 159 11.22 -4.71 -1.97
CA TYR A 159 9.96 -5.29 -1.51
C TYR A 159 10.06 -6.81 -1.33
N GLN A 160 10.68 -7.51 -2.27
CA GLN A 160 10.88 -8.96 -2.17
C GLN A 160 11.91 -9.32 -1.09
N LYS A 161 12.93 -8.51 -0.84
CA LYS A 161 13.85 -8.67 0.32
C LYS A 161 13.06 -8.62 1.63
N GLY A 162 12.26 -7.59 1.81
CA GLY A 162 11.37 -7.45 2.97
C GLY A 162 10.32 -8.57 3.03
N GLY A 163 9.79 -8.96 1.89
CA GLY A 163 8.80 -10.02 1.77
C GLY A 163 9.25 -11.39 2.33
N LYS A 164 10.54 -11.69 2.28
CA LYS A 164 11.12 -12.88 2.93
C LYS A 164 11.07 -12.81 4.47
N LEU A 165 10.86 -11.61 5.00
CA LEU A 165 10.82 -11.33 6.44
C LEU A 165 9.40 -11.19 6.99
N PHE A 166 8.36 -11.26 6.17
CA PHE A 166 6.96 -11.26 6.64
C PHE A 166 6.67 -12.48 7.54
N ASP A 167 5.66 -12.38 8.38
CA ASP A 167 5.26 -13.49 9.26
C ASP A 167 4.90 -14.74 8.46
N VAL A 168 4.22 -14.55 7.31
CA VAL A 168 4.13 -15.55 6.24
C VAL A 168 4.90 -14.97 5.05
N PRO A 169 5.99 -15.62 4.60
CA PRO A 169 6.81 -15.10 3.50
C PRO A 169 6.00 -14.80 2.25
N LEU A 170 6.36 -13.70 1.58
CA LEU A 170 5.75 -13.29 0.33
C LEU A 170 5.88 -14.37 -0.72
N GLU A 171 4.77 -14.68 -1.38
CA GLU A 171 4.76 -15.56 -2.53
C GLU A 171 4.63 -14.74 -3.83
N VAL A 172 5.53 -14.97 -4.78
CA VAL A 172 5.48 -14.35 -6.10
C VAL A 172 4.81 -15.31 -7.07
N VAL A 173 3.61 -14.96 -7.50
CA VAL A 173 2.78 -15.80 -8.38
C VAL A 173 2.81 -15.26 -9.80
N LYS A 174 3.01 -16.12 -10.78
CA LYS A 174 2.91 -15.80 -12.20
C LYS A 174 1.51 -16.14 -12.71
N VAL A 175 0.79 -15.11 -13.13
CA VAL A 175 -0.58 -15.24 -13.67
C VAL A 175 -0.51 -15.23 -15.18
N PRO A 176 -0.92 -16.29 -15.89
CA PRO A 176 -1.00 -16.31 -17.35
C PRO A 176 -1.88 -15.17 -17.86
N TYR A 177 -1.37 -14.39 -18.80
CA TYR A 177 -2.10 -13.27 -19.40
C TYR A 177 -1.58 -13.00 -20.79
N LYS A 178 -2.49 -13.01 -21.81
CA LYS A 178 -2.14 -12.85 -23.24
C LYS A 178 -0.94 -13.75 -23.64
N ASP A 179 0.06 -13.15 -24.20
CA ASP A 179 1.31 -13.78 -24.67
C ASP A 179 2.40 -13.91 -23.57
N GLY A 180 2.04 -13.63 -22.31
CA GLY A 180 3.00 -13.64 -21.21
C GLY A 180 2.37 -13.93 -19.85
N GLN A 181 2.91 -13.29 -18.82
CA GLN A 181 2.50 -13.48 -17.44
C GLN A 181 2.53 -12.17 -16.65
N ILE A 182 1.48 -11.90 -15.87
CA ILE A 182 1.46 -10.83 -14.86
C ILE A 182 2.13 -11.35 -13.58
N THR A 183 3.09 -10.61 -13.05
CA THR A 183 3.68 -10.90 -11.73
C THR A 183 2.73 -10.38 -10.64
N THR A 184 2.30 -11.27 -9.75
CA THR A 184 1.39 -10.97 -8.66
C THR A 184 2.07 -11.29 -7.33
N TYR A 185 1.92 -10.41 -6.34
CA TYR A 185 2.37 -10.63 -4.97
C TYR A 185 1.23 -11.14 -4.11
N LEU A 186 1.37 -12.36 -3.59
CA LEU A 186 0.41 -12.96 -2.68
C LEU A 186 0.90 -12.86 -1.23
N HIS A 187 0.13 -12.16 -0.41
CA HIS A 187 0.31 -12.01 1.02
C HIS A 187 -0.72 -12.89 1.73
N LYS A 188 -0.29 -13.68 2.69
CA LYS A 188 -1.18 -14.57 3.47
C LYS A 188 -1.16 -14.17 4.94
N PRO A 189 -2.32 -14.22 5.64
CA PRO A 189 -2.40 -13.94 7.06
C PRO A 189 -1.75 -15.09 7.85
N TYR A 190 -1.10 -14.75 8.97
CA TYR A 190 -0.51 -15.74 9.86
C TYR A 190 -1.61 -16.50 10.62
N GLY A 191 -1.49 -17.83 10.69
CA GLY A 191 -2.36 -18.67 11.50
C GLY A 191 -3.79 -18.87 10.97
N VAL A 192 -4.10 -18.40 9.76
CA VAL A 192 -5.42 -18.59 9.12
C VAL A 192 -5.33 -19.64 8.02
N ALA A 193 -6.07 -20.74 8.19
CA ALA A 193 -6.21 -21.76 7.16
C ALA A 193 -7.29 -21.34 6.14
N ASN A 194 -7.00 -21.52 4.86
CA ASN A 194 -7.92 -21.19 3.75
C ASN A 194 -8.52 -19.78 3.87
N PRO A 195 -7.69 -18.71 3.90
CA PRO A 195 -8.18 -17.36 4.01
C PRO A 195 -8.98 -16.96 2.76
N PRO A 196 -10.03 -16.13 2.90
CA PRO A 196 -10.66 -15.49 1.77
C PRO A 196 -9.67 -14.58 1.04
N LEU A 197 -9.81 -14.42 -0.27
CA LEU A 197 -8.86 -13.69 -1.11
C LEU A 197 -9.42 -12.33 -1.56
N VAL A 198 -8.63 -11.30 -1.42
CA VAL A 198 -8.80 -10.02 -2.10
C VAL A 198 -7.79 -9.91 -3.23
N ILE A 199 -8.25 -9.73 -4.47
CA ILE A 199 -7.41 -9.37 -5.61
C ILE A 199 -7.43 -7.85 -5.73
N TRP A 200 -6.27 -7.23 -5.50
CA TRP A 200 -6.14 -5.78 -5.41
C TRP A 200 -5.31 -5.22 -6.57
N CYS A 201 -5.86 -4.25 -7.26
CA CYS A 201 -5.17 -3.46 -8.28
C CYS A 201 -5.21 -1.97 -7.95
N GLY A 202 -4.06 -1.32 -8.05
CA GLY A 202 -3.90 0.10 -7.81
C GLY A 202 -4.26 0.98 -9.00
N GLY A 203 -4.02 2.28 -8.85
CA GLY A 203 -4.18 3.28 -9.90
C GLY A 203 -2.98 3.40 -10.84
N VAL A 204 -2.96 4.49 -11.59
CA VAL A 204 -1.87 4.79 -12.55
C VAL A 204 -0.55 5.13 -11.86
N ASP A 205 -0.59 5.50 -10.61
CA ASP A 205 0.53 5.96 -9.77
C ASP A 205 0.75 5.10 -8.52
N GLN A 206 0.10 3.94 -8.46
CA GLN A 206 0.18 2.99 -7.35
C GLN A 206 0.24 1.57 -7.91
N TYR A 207 1.41 0.96 -7.83
CA TYR A 207 1.67 -0.39 -8.36
C TYR A 207 1.66 -1.43 -7.23
N LYS A 208 1.74 -2.71 -7.56
CA LYS A 208 1.59 -3.83 -6.61
C LYS A 208 2.48 -3.74 -5.35
N GLY A 209 3.65 -3.12 -5.44
CA GLY A 209 4.57 -2.94 -4.31
C GLY A 209 4.22 -1.76 -3.37
N ASN A 210 3.24 -0.91 -3.71
CA ASN A 210 2.92 0.27 -2.90
C ASN A 210 2.01 -0.02 -1.71
N HIS A 211 1.35 -1.18 -1.68
CA HIS A 211 0.21 -1.41 -0.80
C HIS A 211 0.56 -2.11 0.52
N TRP A 212 1.85 -2.23 0.89
CA TRP A 212 2.25 -2.96 2.11
C TRP A 212 1.49 -2.52 3.36
N ARG A 213 1.41 -1.22 3.65
CA ARG A 213 0.75 -0.72 4.86
C ARG A 213 -0.75 -1.04 4.88
N PRO A 214 -1.54 -0.70 3.84
CA PRO A 214 -2.95 -1.08 3.81
C PRO A 214 -3.19 -2.60 3.78
N ILE A 215 -2.29 -3.39 3.20
CA ILE A 215 -2.39 -4.86 3.24
C ILE A 215 -2.36 -5.40 4.67
N GLN A 216 -1.62 -4.75 5.60
CA GLN A 216 -1.59 -5.20 7.00
C GLN A 216 -2.99 -5.20 7.63
N ASP A 217 -3.83 -4.22 7.31
CA ASP A 217 -5.19 -4.14 7.83
C ASP A 217 -6.06 -5.28 7.29
N MET A 218 -5.89 -5.66 6.01
CA MET A 218 -6.56 -6.83 5.41
C MET A 218 -6.07 -8.15 6.01
N LEU A 219 -4.76 -8.33 6.18
CA LEU A 219 -4.17 -9.53 6.80
C LEU A 219 -4.65 -9.70 8.25
N ALA A 220 -4.77 -8.59 9.01
CA ALA A 220 -5.28 -8.60 10.38
C ALA A 220 -6.76 -9.06 10.47
N LYS A 221 -7.54 -8.91 9.40
CA LYS A 221 -8.92 -9.40 9.27
C LYS A 221 -8.99 -10.82 8.70
N GLY A 222 -7.85 -11.45 8.46
CA GLY A 222 -7.77 -12.82 7.98
C GLY A 222 -7.86 -13.00 6.47
N PHE A 223 -7.75 -11.95 5.68
CA PHE A 223 -7.70 -12.05 4.22
C PHE A 223 -6.32 -12.44 3.72
N ALA A 224 -6.24 -13.26 2.69
CA ALA A 224 -5.12 -13.22 1.77
C ALA A 224 -5.30 -12.06 0.78
N VAL A 225 -4.20 -11.42 0.38
CA VAL A 225 -4.23 -10.30 -0.55
C VAL A 225 -3.27 -10.54 -1.70
N ALA A 226 -3.79 -10.57 -2.92
CA ALA A 226 -3.02 -10.64 -4.15
C ALA A 226 -2.98 -9.27 -4.82
N THR A 227 -1.79 -8.67 -4.95
CA THR A 227 -1.62 -7.40 -5.65
C THR A 227 -0.99 -7.61 -7.02
N LEU A 228 -1.48 -6.90 -8.03
CA LEU A 228 -0.99 -6.96 -9.41
C LEU A 228 -0.89 -5.58 -10.05
N ASP A 229 -0.02 -5.47 -11.04
CA ASP A 229 0.02 -4.30 -11.93
C ASP A 229 -0.91 -4.57 -13.11
N LEU A 230 -1.83 -3.64 -13.35
CA LEU A 230 -2.70 -3.72 -14.52
C LEU A 230 -1.92 -3.52 -15.83
N PRO A 231 -2.41 -4.02 -16.96
CA PRO A 231 -1.82 -3.79 -18.27
C PRO A 231 -1.56 -2.31 -18.54
N GLY A 232 -0.37 -1.99 -19.04
CA GLY A 232 0.12 -0.63 -19.28
C GLY A 232 0.83 0.01 -18.08
N PHE A 233 1.00 -0.72 -16.95
CA PHE A 233 1.64 -0.19 -15.74
C PHE A 233 2.66 -1.15 -15.15
N GLY A 234 3.63 -0.61 -14.41
CA GLY A 234 4.61 -1.38 -13.65
C GLY A 234 5.30 -2.48 -14.46
N GLU A 235 5.31 -3.71 -13.96
CA GLU A 235 5.82 -4.88 -14.71
C GLU A 235 4.91 -5.33 -15.85
N SER A 236 3.69 -4.79 -15.95
CA SER A 236 2.73 -5.08 -17.02
C SER A 236 2.70 -4.01 -18.11
N ARG A 237 3.72 -3.10 -18.15
CA ARG A 237 3.79 -1.96 -19.08
C ARG A 237 3.96 -2.35 -20.55
N GLN A 238 4.37 -3.58 -20.86
CA GLN A 238 4.50 -4.08 -22.23
C GLN A 238 3.15 -4.25 -22.95
N TRP A 239 2.05 -4.32 -22.22
CA TRP A 239 0.71 -4.39 -22.80
C TRP A 239 0.05 -3.02 -22.87
N GLU A 240 -0.88 -2.85 -23.79
CA GLU A 240 -1.71 -1.65 -23.82
C GLU A 240 -2.58 -1.53 -22.56
N ARG A 241 -2.89 -0.28 -22.20
CA ARG A 241 -3.79 -0.01 -21.07
C ARG A 241 -5.19 -0.58 -21.33
N GLU A 242 -5.70 -1.27 -20.35
CA GLU A 242 -7.03 -1.83 -20.37
C GLU A 242 -7.81 -1.46 -19.12
N THR A 243 -8.96 -0.79 -19.29
CA THR A 243 -9.92 -0.55 -18.20
C THR A 243 -10.85 -1.73 -17.99
N ASN A 244 -10.80 -2.75 -18.86
CA ASN A 244 -11.59 -3.96 -18.67
C ASN A 244 -11.03 -4.84 -17.53
N ALA A 245 -11.82 -5.77 -17.03
CA ALA A 245 -11.47 -6.64 -15.92
C ALA A 245 -10.65 -7.88 -16.33
N ALA A 246 -10.11 -7.94 -17.56
CA ALA A 246 -9.47 -9.15 -18.07
C ALA A 246 -8.30 -9.62 -17.20
N ALA A 247 -7.43 -8.70 -16.73
CA ALA A 247 -6.32 -9.03 -15.84
C ALA A 247 -6.80 -9.54 -14.48
N ASN A 248 -7.85 -8.94 -13.91
CA ASN A 248 -8.44 -9.37 -12.66
C ASN A 248 -9.04 -10.77 -12.77
N PHE A 249 -9.71 -11.08 -13.91
CA PHE A 249 -10.24 -12.41 -14.15
C PHE A 249 -9.16 -13.45 -14.43
N ALA A 250 -8.06 -13.08 -15.09
CA ALA A 250 -6.91 -13.97 -15.23
C ALA A 250 -6.30 -14.32 -13.86
N ALA A 251 -6.20 -13.34 -12.96
CA ALA A 251 -5.78 -13.57 -11.58
C ALA A 251 -6.80 -14.48 -10.85
N LEU A 252 -8.10 -14.18 -10.94
CA LEU A 252 -9.16 -15.00 -10.35
C LEU A 252 -9.04 -16.47 -10.79
N GLU A 253 -8.93 -16.75 -12.08
CA GLU A 253 -8.78 -18.10 -12.64
C GLU A 253 -7.54 -18.81 -12.10
N THR A 254 -6.43 -18.09 -11.94
CA THR A 254 -5.19 -18.63 -11.36
C THR A 254 -5.39 -19.03 -9.91
N TYR A 255 -6.02 -18.19 -9.11
CA TYR A 255 -6.22 -18.45 -7.69
C TYR A 255 -7.30 -19.48 -7.41
N LEU A 256 -8.31 -19.62 -8.26
CA LEU A 256 -9.33 -20.69 -8.14
C LEU A 256 -8.76 -22.11 -8.19
N LYS A 257 -7.54 -22.27 -8.69
CA LYS A 257 -6.85 -23.59 -8.72
C LYS A 257 -6.08 -23.89 -7.44
N ARG A 258 -6.01 -22.96 -6.49
CA ARG A 258 -5.29 -23.13 -5.23
C ARG A 258 -6.15 -23.84 -4.21
N GLN A 259 -5.49 -24.62 -3.33
CA GLN A 259 -6.13 -25.34 -2.23
C GLN A 259 -5.87 -24.67 -0.86
N ASP A 260 -4.93 -23.73 -0.81
CA ASP A 260 -4.53 -23.00 0.41
C ASP A 260 -5.23 -21.63 0.55
N ILE A 261 -6.21 -21.34 -0.32
CA ILE A 261 -7.03 -20.14 -0.32
C ILE A 261 -8.50 -20.55 -0.48
N ASP A 262 -9.41 -19.87 0.22
CA ASP A 262 -10.84 -20.09 0.04
C ASP A 262 -11.35 -19.53 -1.29
N THR A 263 -11.41 -20.41 -2.27
CA THR A 263 -11.84 -20.06 -3.63
C THR A 263 -13.34 -19.80 -3.76
N LYS A 264 -14.12 -19.94 -2.69
CA LYS A 264 -15.54 -19.57 -2.65
C LYS A 264 -15.76 -18.15 -2.15
N ARG A 265 -14.74 -17.53 -1.55
CA ARG A 265 -14.77 -16.19 -0.97
C ARG A 265 -13.68 -15.31 -1.59
N ILE A 266 -13.87 -14.94 -2.85
CA ILE A 266 -12.95 -14.07 -3.60
C ILE A 266 -13.63 -12.74 -3.88
N SER A 267 -12.91 -11.64 -3.66
CA SER A 267 -13.37 -10.28 -3.89
C SER A 267 -12.36 -9.47 -4.70
N PHE A 268 -12.83 -8.43 -5.37
CA PHE A 268 -11.99 -7.47 -6.06
C PHE A 268 -11.96 -6.14 -5.30
N PHE A 269 -10.75 -5.58 -5.21
CA PHE A 269 -10.52 -4.24 -4.68
C PHE A 269 -9.75 -3.42 -5.71
N GLY A 270 -10.30 -2.30 -6.13
CA GLY A 270 -9.65 -1.43 -7.11
C GLY A 270 -9.62 0.01 -6.69
N GLN A 271 -8.51 0.68 -7.03
CA GLN A 271 -8.26 2.06 -6.70
C GLN A 271 -8.00 2.86 -7.97
N SER A 272 -8.71 3.99 -8.16
CA SER A 272 -8.56 4.87 -9.32
C SER A 272 -8.74 4.09 -10.64
N TYR A 273 -7.71 3.99 -11.47
CA TYR A 273 -7.75 3.18 -12.69
C TYR A 273 -8.12 1.71 -12.41
N GLY A 274 -7.58 1.14 -11.32
CA GLY A 274 -7.99 -0.18 -10.83
C GLY A 274 -9.44 -0.23 -10.36
N GLY A 275 -9.97 0.89 -9.86
CA GLY A 275 -11.40 1.04 -9.54
C GLY A 275 -12.28 0.88 -10.78
N GLY A 276 -11.87 1.46 -11.92
CA GLY A 276 -12.53 1.23 -13.20
C GLY A 276 -12.53 -0.25 -13.61
N ALA A 277 -11.40 -0.95 -13.44
CA ALA A 277 -11.31 -2.39 -13.69
C ALA A 277 -12.22 -3.22 -12.78
N THR A 278 -12.35 -2.85 -11.50
CA THR A 278 -13.27 -3.54 -10.58
C THR A 278 -14.75 -3.24 -10.87
N LEU A 279 -15.09 -2.04 -11.29
CA LEU A 279 -16.44 -1.72 -11.76
C LEU A 279 -16.79 -2.50 -13.04
N ASN A 280 -15.85 -2.63 -13.97
CA ASN A 280 -16.03 -3.49 -15.13
C ASN A 280 -16.24 -4.96 -14.73
N ALA A 281 -15.52 -5.44 -13.71
CA ALA A 281 -15.75 -6.75 -13.13
C ALA A 281 -17.16 -6.87 -12.53
N ALA A 282 -17.63 -5.85 -11.82
CA ALA A 282 -18.96 -5.80 -11.25
C ALA A 282 -20.07 -5.91 -12.33
N LEU A 283 -19.90 -5.19 -13.45
CA LEU A 283 -20.84 -5.21 -14.58
C LEU A 283 -20.95 -6.59 -15.26
N ARG A 284 -19.93 -7.44 -15.13
CA ARG A 284 -19.98 -8.83 -15.66
C ARG A 284 -20.88 -9.74 -14.85
N ASN A 285 -21.23 -9.36 -13.62
CA ASN A 285 -22.07 -10.16 -12.72
C ASN A 285 -21.60 -11.61 -12.55
N ASP A 286 -20.28 -11.84 -12.50
CA ASP A 286 -19.71 -13.16 -12.34
C ASP A 286 -20.00 -13.67 -10.92
N PRO A 287 -20.70 -14.82 -10.75
CA PRO A 287 -21.12 -15.33 -9.45
C PRO A 287 -19.96 -15.77 -8.54
N ARG A 288 -18.74 -15.90 -9.09
CA ARG A 288 -17.53 -16.23 -8.33
C ARG A 288 -16.98 -15.02 -7.57
N VAL A 289 -17.31 -13.79 -8.01
CA VAL A 289 -16.92 -12.55 -7.35
C VAL A 289 -17.97 -12.21 -6.30
N LYS A 290 -17.58 -12.23 -5.02
CA LYS A 290 -18.49 -12.14 -3.87
C LYS A 290 -18.68 -10.72 -3.36
N ALA A 291 -17.68 -9.86 -3.50
CA ALA A 291 -17.78 -8.44 -3.15
C ALA A 291 -16.82 -7.62 -4.00
N ILE A 292 -17.14 -6.37 -4.22
CA ILE A 292 -16.33 -5.44 -5.01
C ILE A 292 -16.21 -4.12 -4.27
N VAL A 293 -14.97 -3.62 -4.13
CA VAL A 293 -14.66 -2.28 -3.65
C VAL A 293 -14.10 -1.47 -4.80
N ALA A 294 -14.80 -0.41 -5.21
CA ALA A 294 -14.37 0.57 -6.18
C ALA A 294 -14.03 1.88 -5.46
N MET A 295 -12.73 2.14 -5.29
CA MET A 295 -12.25 3.36 -4.66
C MET A 295 -11.91 4.39 -5.72
N CYS A 296 -12.46 5.61 -5.56
CA CYS A 296 -12.27 6.76 -6.47
C CYS A 296 -12.48 6.41 -7.97
N ALA A 297 -13.57 5.71 -8.25
CA ALA A 297 -14.00 5.39 -9.60
C ALA A 297 -15.53 5.38 -9.67
N GLY A 298 -16.06 5.80 -10.80
CA GLY A 298 -17.49 5.78 -11.15
C GLY A 298 -17.74 5.11 -12.49
N LEU A 299 -19.00 4.85 -12.80
CA LEU A 299 -19.44 4.29 -14.10
C LEU A 299 -19.48 5.35 -15.19
N HIS A 300 -19.54 6.62 -14.84
CA HIS A 300 -19.65 7.76 -15.78
C HIS A 300 -20.81 7.61 -16.74
N LEU A 301 -21.98 7.26 -16.18
CA LEU A 301 -23.19 7.02 -17.01
C LEU A 301 -23.58 8.26 -17.80
N GLY A 302 -23.77 8.10 -19.11
CA GLY A 302 -24.09 9.20 -20.03
C GLY A 302 -22.88 9.96 -20.57
N GLU A 303 -21.67 9.62 -20.16
CA GLU A 303 -20.43 10.23 -20.67
C GLU A 303 -19.80 9.37 -21.79
N LYS A 304 -18.93 10.00 -22.60
CA LYS A 304 -18.23 9.33 -23.71
C LYS A 304 -17.37 8.14 -23.27
N ASN A 305 -16.79 8.24 -22.07
CA ASN A 305 -15.91 7.25 -21.46
C ASN A 305 -16.63 6.34 -20.45
N SER A 306 -17.96 6.30 -20.47
CA SER A 306 -18.75 5.44 -19.61
C SER A 306 -18.36 3.97 -19.72
N LEU A 307 -18.29 3.26 -18.60
CA LEU A 307 -18.13 1.81 -18.56
C LEU A 307 -19.43 1.06 -18.96
N ALA A 308 -20.56 1.76 -18.95
CA ALA A 308 -21.86 1.24 -19.34
C ALA A 308 -22.61 2.25 -20.23
N PRO A 309 -22.15 2.50 -21.48
CA PRO A 309 -22.62 3.63 -22.29
C PRO A 309 -24.10 3.56 -22.68
N ALA A 310 -24.72 2.39 -22.69
CA ALA A 310 -26.16 2.21 -22.97
C ALA A 310 -27.06 2.37 -21.74
N ALA A 311 -26.47 2.44 -20.54
CA ALA A 311 -27.20 2.49 -19.28
C ALA A 311 -27.63 3.92 -18.91
N LYS A 312 -28.68 4.01 -18.13
CA LYS A 312 -29.20 5.26 -17.58
C LYS A 312 -29.10 5.28 -16.05
N PRO A 313 -29.06 6.46 -15.43
CA PRO A 313 -29.19 6.57 -13.98
C PRO A 313 -30.44 5.84 -13.49
N GLY A 314 -30.27 4.97 -12.48
CA GLY A 314 -31.33 4.16 -11.91
C GLY A 314 -31.40 2.72 -12.42
N ASP A 315 -30.76 2.39 -13.54
CA ASP A 315 -30.66 1.02 -14.02
C ASP A 315 -29.91 0.13 -13.01
N LYS A 316 -30.41 -1.08 -12.76
CA LYS A 316 -29.77 -2.07 -11.90
C LYS A 316 -28.83 -2.97 -12.71
N LEU A 317 -27.57 -2.56 -12.76
CA LEU A 317 -26.53 -3.17 -13.61
C LEU A 317 -25.70 -4.23 -12.88
N ILE A 318 -25.58 -4.11 -11.55
CA ILE A 318 -24.67 -4.90 -10.71
C ILE A 318 -25.47 -5.71 -9.70
N ASN A 319 -25.32 -7.02 -9.74
CA ASN A 319 -26.07 -7.94 -8.88
C ASN A 319 -25.41 -8.19 -7.51
N GLY A 320 -24.07 -8.12 -7.41
CA GLY A 320 -23.32 -8.39 -6.19
C GLY A 320 -23.15 -7.17 -5.30
N PRO A 321 -22.64 -7.39 -4.07
CA PRO A 321 -22.27 -6.30 -3.17
C PRO A 321 -21.21 -5.39 -3.78
N LEU A 322 -21.48 -4.08 -3.81
CA LEU A 322 -20.57 -3.05 -4.30
C LEU A 322 -20.39 -1.96 -3.24
N LEU A 323 -19.16 -1.69 -2.85
CA LEU A 323 -18.79 -0.51 -2.08
C LEU A 323 -18.10 0.51 -2.99
N VAL A 324 -18.67 1.71 -3.06
CA VAL A 324 -18.05 2.88 -3.72
C VAL A 324 -17.51 3.82 -2.65
N VAL A 325 -16.23 4.17 -2.73
CA VAL A 325 -15.57 5.05 -1.74
C VAL A 325 -14.82 6.18 -2.45
N ASN A 326 -15.07 7.43 -2.08
CA ASN A 326 -14.28 8.55 -2.59
C ASN A 326 -14.40 9.82 -1.73
N GLY A 327 -13.53 10.79 -2.00
CA GLY A 327 -13.63 12.15 -1.49
C GLY A 327 -14.71 12.96 -2.21
N THR A 328 -15.36 13.87 -1.48
CA THR A 328 -16.43 14.73 -2.06
C THR A 328 -15.90 15.83 -2.97
N ARG A 329 -14.57 16.04 -3.05
CA ARG A 329 -13.90 17.06 -3.86
C ARG A 329 -13.11 16.48 -5.03
N ASP A 330 -13.32 15.20 -5.37
CA ASP A 330 -12.67 14.61 -6.54
C ASP A 330 -13.30 15.17 -7.84
N PRO A 331 -12.57 15.96 -8.64
CA PRO A 331 -13.11 16.49 -9.89
C PRO A 331 -13.25 15.42 -10.98
N GLY A 332 -12.50 14.32 -10.89
CA GLY A 332 -12.54 13.22 -11.86
C GLY A 332 -13.70 12.25 -11.65
N ASN A 333 -14.27 12.23 -10.43
CA ASN A 333 -15.41 11.40 -10.09
C ASN A 333 -16.38 12.22 -9.22
N PRO A 334 -17.23 13.03 -9.84
CA PRO A 334 -18.22 13.86 -9.13
C PRO A 334 -19.16 13.03 -8.28
N VAL A 335 -19.62 13.59 -7.16
CA VAL A 335 -20.56 12.90 -6.24
C VAL A 335 -21.79 12.36 -6.95
N ALA A 336 -22.30 13.08 -7.94
CA ALA A 336 -23.46 12.62 -8.73
C ALA A 336 -23.18 11.32 -9.50
N ASP A 337 -21.97 11.17 -10.06
CA ASP A 337 -21.56 9.93 -10.74
C ASP A 337 -21.35 8.78 -9.74
N LEU A 338 -20.73 9.05 -8.60
CA LEU A 338 -20.57 8.06 -7.53
C LEU A 338 -21.93 7.57 -7.00
N MET A 339 -22.89 8.49 -6.85
CA MET A 339 -24.25 8.14 -6.45
C MET A 339 -24.95 7.29 -7.51
N SER A 340 -24.86 7.63 -8.79
CA SER A 340 -25.44 6.83 -9.86
C SER A 340 -24.78 5.45 -9.97
N THR A 341 -23.47 5.38 -9.73
CA THR A 341 -22.72 4.12 -9.68
C THR A 341 -23.20 3.23 -8.54
N TYR A 342 -23.27 3.77 -7.32
CA TYR A 342 -23.81 3.06 -6.16
C TYR A 342 -25.25 2.58 -6.38
N GLN A 343 -26.12 3.46 -6.91
CA GLN A 343 -27.51 3.16 -7.17
C GLN A 343 -27.72 2.09 -8.25
N SER A 344 -26.72 1.86 -9.12
CA SER A 344 -26.75 0.80 -10.13
C SER A 344 -26.55 -0.60 -9.56
N ALA A 345 -26.08 -0.74 -8.33
CA ALA A 345 -25.98 -2.02 -7.65
C ALA A 345 -27.33 -2.41 -6.97
N ARG A 346 -27.62 -3.71 -6.92
CA ARG A 346 -28.76 -4.24 -6.14
C ARG A 346 -28.48 -4.16 -4.64
N GLU A 347 -27.24 -4.48 -4.24
CA GLU A 347 -26.72 -4.33 -2.92
C GLU A 347 -25.48 -3.44 -2.99
N GLY A 348 -25.52 -2.25 -2.41
CA GLY A 348 -24.40 -1.32 -2.48
C GLY A 348 -24.34 -0.40 -1.29
N ASP A 349 -23.12 0.03 -0.99
CA ASP A 349 -22.81 1.06 0.00
C ASP A 349 -22.00 2.19 -0.65
N LEU A 350 -22.22 3.41 -0.22
CA LEU A 350 -21.50 4.59 -0.69
C LEU A 350 -20.89 5.34 0.48
N TRP A 351 -19.57 5.44 0.50
CA TRP A 351 -18.85 6.20 1.52
C TRP A 351 -18.25 7.46 0.90
N LEU A 352 -18.84 8.60 1.20
CA LEU A 352 -18.37 9.91 0.76
C LEU A 352 -17.61 10.60 1.90
N LEU A 353 -16.32 10.82 1.68
CA LEU A 353 -15.44 11.41 2.67
C LEU A 353 -15.40 12.93 2.47
N GLY A 354 -15.98 13.64 3.44
CA GLY A 354 -16.14 15.09 3.39
C GLY A 354 -14.79 15.82 3.21
N ARG A 355 -14.72 16.73 2.24
CA ARG A 355 -13.50 17.46 1.84
C ARG A 355 -12.37 16.62 1.27
N GLY A 356 -12.50 15.30 1.21
CA GLY A 356 -11.52 14.43 0.58
C GLY A 356 -11.43 14.70 -0.94
N GLU A 357 -10.24 14.56 -1.48
CA GLU A 357 -9.96 14.62 -2.91
C GLU A 357 -9.94 13.21 -3.53
N HIS A 358 -9.34 13.08 -4.70
CA HIS A 358 -9.24 11.80 -5.40
C HIS A 358 -8.66 10.68 -4.52
N CYS A 359 -9.38 9.58 -4.39
CA CYS A 359 -9.13 8.45 -3.51
C CYS A 359 -9.11 8.79 -2.01
N ALA A 360 -9.41 10.03 -1.61
CA ALA A 360 -9.44 10.48 -0.22
C ALA A 360 -8.26 9.93 0.61
N VAL A 361 -7.05 10.04 0.07
CA VAL A 361 -5.84 9.39 0.59
C VAL A 361 -5.51 9.81 2.03
N GLU A 362 -5.92 10.98 2.43
CA GLU A 362 -5.80 11.52 3.78
C GLU A 362 -6.64 10.76 4.82
N TYR A 363 -7.66 10.03 4.38
CA TYR A 363 -8.53 9.22 5.24
C TYR A 363 -8.15 7.74 5.28
N TRP A 364 -7.15 7.30 4.51
CA TRP A 364 -6.76 5.90 4.44
C TRP A 364 -6.51 5.22 5.79
N PRO A 365 -5.88 5.89 6.80
CA PRO A 365 -5.68 5.27 8.10
C PRO A 365 -6.98 4.85 8.81
N VAL A 366 -8.10 5.45 8.43
CA VAL A 366 -9.42 5.18 9.01
C VAL A 366 -10.27 4.31 8.10
N VAL A 367 -10.31 4.62 6.79
CA VAL A 367 -11.26 3.94 5.90
C VAL A 367 -10.79 2.56 5.44
N ILE A 368 -9.49 2.32 5.32
CA ILE A 368 -8.99 1.01 4.86
C ILE A 368 -9.33 -0.10 5.85
N PRO A 369 -9.13 0.06 7.18
CA PRO A 369 -9.60 -0.93 8.14
C PRO A 369 -11.11 -1.18 8.07
N GLN A 370 -11.91 -0.13 7.87
CA GLN A 370 -13.38 -0.24 7.75
C GLN A 370 -13.79 -0.94 6.44
N MET A 371 -13.07 -0.71 5.33
CA MET A 371 -13.30 -1.45 4.09
C MET A 371 -12.99 -2.93 4.26
N ALA A 372 -11.97 -3.28 5.03
CA ALA A 372 -11.69 -4.68 5.38
C ALA A 372 -12.82 -5.30 6.22
N ASP A 373 -13.39 -4.56 7.17
CA ASP A 373 -14.57 -5.00 7.94
C ASP A 373 -15.80 -5.18 7.04
N TRP A 374 -16.04 -4.24 6.12
CA TRP A 374 -17.11 -4.35 5.14
C TRP A 374 -16.95 -5.60 4.25
N LEU A 375 -15.74 -5.83 3.72
CA LEU A 375 -15.47 -7.00 2.89
C LEU A 375 -15.72 -8.30 3.64
N ILE A 376 -15.23 -8.45 4.89
CA ILE A 376 -15.41 -9.70 5.65
C ILE A 376 -16.89 -9.95 5.98
N GLU A 377 -17.67 -8.89 6.21
CA GLU A 377 -19.11 -9.00 6.40
C GLU A 377 -19.81 -9.52 5.14
N LYS A 378 -19.49 -8.94 3.96
CA LYS A 378 -20.18 -9.28 2.70
C LYS A 378 -19.85 -10.68 2.20
N ILE A 379 -18.60 -11.11 2.32
CA ILE A 379 -18.19 -12.43 1.81
C ILE A 379 -18.55 -13.59 2.75
N ASN A 380 -18.99 -13.33 3.97
CA ASN A 380 -19.47 -14.35 4.91
C ASN A 380 -21.00 -14.58 4.85
N LYS A 381 -21.71 -13.75 4.07
CA LYS A 381 -23.14 -13.92 3.78
C LYS A 381 -23.34 -14.83 2.57
#